data_ef2f9a3bda140e63fdf9079c7f01563f
#
_entry.id   ef2f9a3bda140e63fdf9079c7f01563f
#
_cell.length_a   1.000
_cell.length_b   1.000
_cell.length_c   1.000
_cell.angle_alpha   90.00
_cell.angle_beta   90.00
_cell.angle_gamma   90.00
#
_symmetry.space_group_name_H-M   'P 1'
#
loop_
_entity.id
_entity.type
_entity.pdbx_description
1 polymer ?
#
loop_
_entity_poly.entity_id
_entity_poly.type
_entity_poly.pdbx_seq_one_letter_code
_entity_poly.pdbx_strand_id
1 'polypeptide(L)'
;MTCLQSENKVTLRGRIQRAAQRMDVPEGMLYGLPQLTLDGDLQLLIERHQGITEYGTRRILIASRRFTIEISGESMYLVAMDRDNIRIRGTIHGVRFLGGDNPC
;
A
#
# COMPACT_ATOMS: atom_id res chain seq x y z
N MET A 1 10.13 12.48 -17.66
CA MET A 1 10.31 13.11 -16.43
C MET A 1 10.60 12.14 -15.34
N THR A 2 11.48 12.48 -14.56
CA THR A 2 11.96 11.57 -13.54
C THR A 2 11.37 11.87 -12.19
N CYS A 3 10.92 10.89 -11.55
CA CYS A 3 10.30 11.07 -10.25
C CYS A 3 11.29 11.13 -9.17
N LEU A 4 12.44 11.25 -9.27
CA LEU A 4 13.42 11.31 -8.19
C LEU A 4 13.48 10.05 -7.36
N GLN A 5 12.91 8.99 -7.85
CA GLN A 5 12.91 7.79 -7.06
C GLN A 5 14.28 7.22 -6.87
N SER A 6 15.12 7.34 -7.87
CA SER A 6 16.45 6.80 -7.72
C SER A 6 17.21 7.57 -6.68
N GLU A 7 17.00 8.86 -6.60
CA GLU A 7 17.63 9.62 -5.56
C GLU A 7 17.10 9.24 -4.19
N ASN A 8 15.84 9.01 -4.14
CA ASN A 8 15.23 8.62 -2.88
C ASN A 8 15.79 7.32 -2.37
N LYS A 9 16.12 6.44 -3.26
CA LYS A 9 16.68 5.18 -2.82
C LYS A 9 17.99 5.36 -2.11
N VAL A 10 18.81 6.23 -2.61
CA VAL A 10 20.09 6.46 -1.99
C VAL A 10 19.93 7.09 -0.64
N THR A 11 19.09 8.11 -0.57
CA THR A 11 18.89 8.80 0.68
C THR A 11 18.09 7.97 1.66
N LEU A 12 17.35 7.06 1.17
CA LEU A 12 16.40 6.33 1.98
C LEU A 12 17.07 5.56 3.10
N ARG A 13 18.23 5.05 2.86
CA ARG A 13 18.92 4.32 3.88
C ARG A 13 19.13 5.12 5.13
N GLY A 14 19.70 6.31 4.96
CA GLY A 14 19.93 7.14 6.11
C GLY A 14 18.65 7.59 6.75
N ARG A 15 17.63 7.80 5.95
CA ARG A 15 16.37 8.22 6.50
C ARG A 15 15.70 7.15 7.32
N ILE A 16 15.80 5.93 6.88
CA ILE A 16 15.20 4.83 7.61
C ILE A 16 15.84 4.70 8.97
N GLN A 17 17.14 4.85 9.03
CA GLN A 17 17.81 4.77 10.31
C GLN A 17 17.38 5.88 11.24
N ARG A 18 17.27 7.08 10.71
CA ARG A 18 16.85 8.19 11.55
C ARG A 18 15.42 8.03 12.01
N ALA A 19 14.56 7.59 11.11
CA ALA A 19 13.17 7.42 11.48
C ALA A 19 13.02 6.37 12.55
N ALA A 20 13.79 5.31 12.46
CA ALA A 20 13.71 4.27 13.47
C ALA A 20 14.14 4.81 14.83
N GLN A 21 15.06 5.73 14.85
CA GLN A 21 15.50 6.28 16.10
C GLN A 21 14.52 7.26 16.69
N ARG A 22 13.88 8.04 15.84
CA ARG A 22 13.04 9.09 16.36
C ARG A 22 11.61 8.67 16.54
N MET A 23 11.10 7.91 15.61
CA MET A 23 9.71 7.44 15.73
C MET A 23 8.72 8.58 15.89
N ASP A 24 9.01 9.70 15.27
CA ASP A 24 8.18 10.86 15.50
C ASP A 24 7.44 11.31 14.26
N VAL A 25 6.89 10.38 13.52
CA VAL A 25 6.02 10.73 12.41
C VAL A 25 4.77 11.38 12.97
N PRO A 26 4.42 12.57 12.50
CA PRO A 26 3.22 13.23 13.00
C PRO A 26 1.97 12.41 12.75
N GLU A 27 1.15 12.29 13.76
CA GLU A 27 -0.05 11.50 13.62
C GLU A 27 -0.96 12.01 12.51
N GLY A 28 -1.01 13.32 12.33
CA GLY A 28 -1.86 13.87 11.31
C GLY A 28 -1.51 13.41 9.92
N MET A 29 -0.26 13.09 9.69
CA MET A 29 0.14 12.61 8.38
C MET A 29 -0.36 11.21 8.10
N LEU A 30 -0.59 10.44 9.14
CA LEU A 30 -1.06 9.07 8.96
C LEU A 30 -2.56 8.95 9.09
N TYR A 31 -3.21 10.00 9.50
CA TYR A 31 -4.63 9.94 9.75
C TYR A 31 -5.40 9.66 8.45
N GLY A 32 -6.24 8.65 8.47
CA GLY A 32 -7.05 8.33 7.31
C GLY A 32 -6.34 7.62 6.20
N LEU A 33 -5.03 7.45 6.31
CA LEU A 33 -4.30 6.72 5.29
C LEU A 33 -4.46 5.22 5.51
N PRO A 34 -4.48 4.46 4.43
CA PRO A 34 -4.57 3.01 4.58
C PRO A 34 -3.27 2.46 5.12
N GLN A 35 -3.39 1.40 5.88
CA GLN A 35 -2.24 0.71 6.39
C GLN A 35 -2.22 -0.67 5.75
N LEU A 36 -1.07 -1.03 5.20
CA LEU A 36 -0.91 -2.30 4.52
C LEU A 36 0.08 -3.15 5.28
N THR A 37 -0.29 -4.39 5.53
CA THR A 37 0.58 -5.32 6.22
C THR A 37 0.72 -6.57 5.36
N LEU A 38 1.95 -6.91 5.02
CA LEU A 38 2.23 -8.07 4.20
C LEU A 38 2.83 -9.18 5.03
N ASP A 39 2.32 -10.37 4.83
CA ASP A 39 2.92 -11.56 5.40
C ASP A 39 3.61 -12.29 4.26
N GLY A 40 4.89 -12.01 4.08
CA GLY A 40 5.62 -12.52 2.95
C GLY A 40 4.94 -12.06 1.67
N ASP A 41 4.82 -12.95 0.71
CA ASP A 41 4.13 -12.64 -0.53
C ASP A 41 2.81 -13.42 -0.61
N LEU A 42 2.29 -13.84 0.53
CA LEU A 42 1.12 -14.72 0.52
C LEU A 42 -0.14 -14.07 1.06
N GLN A 43 -0.02 -13.01 1.82
CA GLN A 43 -1.18 -12.38 2.41
C GLN A 43 -0.97 -10.88 2.58
N LEU A 44 -2.02 -10.15 2.32
CA LEU A 44 -2.01 -8.70 2.48
C LEU A 44 -3.23 -8.28 3.26
N LEU A 45 -3.02 -7.50 4.30
CA LEU A 45 -4.08 -6.89 5.06
C LEU A 45 -4.08 -5.40 4.80
N ILE A 46 -5.21 -4.86 4.42
CA ILE A 46 -5.35 -3.44 4.17
C ILE A 46 -6.36 -2.89 5.15
N GLU A 47 -5.96 -1.89 5.91
CA GLU A 47 -6.84 -1.23 6.86
C GLU A 47 -7.17 0.17 6.38
N ARG A 48 -8.38 0.60 6.66
CA ARG A 48 -8.87 1.93 6.31
C ARG A 48 -9.01 2.11 4.80
N HIS A 49 -9.61 1.12 4.16
CA HIS A 49 -9.90 1.22 2.74
C HIS A 49 -11.26 1.89 2.52
N GLN A 50 -11.54 2.22 1.28
CA GLN A 50 -12.82 2.81 0.92
C GLN A 50 -13.56 1.98 -0.13
N GLY A 51 -13.20 0.72 -0.26
CA GLY A 51 -13.92 -0.17 -1.13
C GLY A 51 -13.03 -0.75 -2.22
N ILE A 52 -13.52 -1.83 -2.81
CA ILE A 52 -12.83 -2.48 -3.92
C ILE A 52 -13.44 -1.95 -5.20
N THR A 53 -12.60 -1.44 -6.09
CA THR A 53 -13.08 -0.94 -7.37
C THR A 53 -12.89 -1.93 -8.49
N GLU A 54 -12.00 -2.88 -8.33
CA GLU A 54 -11.82 -3.93 -9.32
C GLU A 54 -11.33 -5.17 -8.61
N TYR A 55 -11.91 -6.31 -8.93
CA TYR A 55 -11.55 -7.57 -8.26
C TYR A 55 -11.26 -8.63 -9.30
N GLY A 56 -10.12 -9.28 -9.15
CA GLY A 56 -9.73 -10.36 -10.04
C GLY A 56 -8.65 -11.19 -9.39
N THR A 57 -8.27 -12.29 -10.03
CA THR A 57 -7.26 -13.16 -9.46
C THR A 57 -5.86 -12.65 -9.70
N ARG A 58 -5.69 -11.76 -10.65
CA ARG A 58 -4.36 -11.23 -10.95
C ARG A 58 -4.21 -9.77 -10.59
N ARG A 59 -5.31 -9.09 -10.36
CA ARG A 59 -5.26 -7.67 -10.10
C ARG A 59 -6.46 -7.29 -9.26
N ILE A 60 -6.19 -6.54 -8.21
CA ILE A 60 -7.24 -6.04 -7.35
C ILE A 60 -6.97 -4.56 -7.14
N LEU A 61 -7.99 -3.74 -7.33
CA LEU A 61 -7.88 -2.31 -7.10
C LEU A 61 -8.74 -1.94 -5.92
N ILE A 62 -8.14 -1.23 -4.99
CA ILE A 62 -8.82 -0.84 -3.76
C ILE A 62 -8.71 0.66 -3.61
N ALA A 63 -9.85 1.29 -3.42
CA ALA A 63 -9.87 2.73 -3.23
C ALA A 63 -9.45 3.08 -1.82
N SER A 64 -8.73 4.16 -1.69
CA SER A 64 -8.40 4.70 -0.40
C SER A 64 -8.53 6.20 -0.46
N ARG A 65 -8.21 6.85 0.63
CA ARG A 65 -8.52 8.26 0.75
C ARG A 65 -7.76 9.12 -0.24
N ARG A 66 -6.51 8.80 -0.51
CA ARG A 66 -5.69 9.65 -1.36
C ARG A 66 -5.32 9.03 -2.68
N PHE A 67 -5.42 7.74 -2.79
CA PHE A 67 -4.97 7.05 -3.99
C PHE A 67 -5.68 5.72 -4.10
N THR A 68 -5.44 5.06 -5.21
CA THR A 68 -5.93 3.71 -5.42
C THR A 68 -4.77 2.75 -5.23
N ILE A 69 -5.01 1.67 -4.54
CA ILE A 69 -4.00 0.66 -4.30
C ILE A 69 -4.20 -0.45 -5.31
N GLU A 70 -3.17 -0.72 -6.09
CA GLU A 70 -3.21 -1.80 -7.06
C GLU A 70 -2.38 -2.96 -6.54
N ILE A 71 -3.01 -4.12 -6.43
CA ILE A 71 -2.33 -5.32 -5.98
C ILE A 71 -2.28 -6.25 -7.17
N SER A 72 -1.08 -6.69 -7.52
CA SER A 72 -0.90 -7.60 -8.65
C SER A 72 -0.33 -8.91 -8.14
N GLY A 73 -0.70 -9.98 -8.79
CA GLY A 73 -0.23 -11.29 -8.38
C GLY A 73 -0.90 -12.39 -9.16
N GLU A 74 -1.03 -13.54 -8.53
CA GLU A 74 -1.64 -14.70 -9.14
C GLU A 74 -2.49 -15.42 -8.11
N SER A 75 -3.62 -15.92 -8.58
CA SER A 75 -4.52 -16.71 -7.74
C SER A 75 -4.90 -15.99 -6.47
N MET A 76 -5.08 -14.69 -6.57
CA MET A 76 -5.44 -13.91 -5.41
C MET A 76 -6.93 -14.01 -5.16
N TYR A 77 -7.30 -13.96 -3.89
CA TYR A 77 -8.69 -14.00 -3.52
C TYR A 77 -8.90 -13.32 -2.19
N LEU A 78 -10.14 -12.91 -1.98
CA LEU A 78 -10.53 -12.21 -0.77
C LEU A 78 -10.80 -13.23 0.32
N VAL A 79 -10.15 -13.07 1.45
CA VAL A 79 -10.39 -13.94 2.59
C VAL A 79 -11.43 -13.34 3.51
N ALA A 80 -11.35 -12.04 3.70
CA ALA A 80 -12.26 -11.37 4.61
C ALA A 80 -12.34 -9.91 4.21
N MET A 81 -13.49 -9.31 4.47
CA MET A 81 -13.67 -7.91 4.19
C MET A 81 -14.73 -7.35 5.11
N ASP A 82 -14.42 -6.24 5.75
CA ASP A 82 -15.44 -5.51 6.48
C ASP A 82 -15.32 -4.05 6.10
N ARG A 83 -15.97 -3.20 6.87
CA ARG A 83 -16.02 -1.80 6.51
C ARG A 83 -14.64 -1.16 6.39
N ASP A 84 -13.72 -1.56 7.24
CA ASP A 84 -12.43 -0.91 7.29
C ASP A 84 -11.29 -1.79 6.82
N ASN A 85 -11.46 -3.08 6.81
CA ASN A 85 -10.36 -4.01 6.56
C ASN A 85 -10.63 -4.95 5.42
N ILE A 86 -9.58 -5.26 4.68
CA ILE A 86 -9.63 -6.24 3.60
C ILE A 86 -8.43 -7.16 3.77
N ARG A 87 -8.67 -8.45 3.67
CA ARG A 87 -7.60 -9.43 3.72
C ARG A 87 -7.59 -10.23 2.44
N ILE A 88 -6.44 -10.24 1.79
CA ILE A 88 -6.27 -10.89 0.51
C ILE A 88 -5.20 -11.94 0.64
N ARG A 89 -5.43 -13.09 0.03
CA ARG A 89 -4.44 -14.16 -0.05
C ARG A 89 -4.17 -14.52 -1.49
N GLY A 90 -3.03 -15.14 -1.72
CA GLY A 90 -2.62 -15.55 -3.04
C GLY A 90 -1.13 -15.35 -3.15
N THR A 91 -0.64 -15.35 -4.37
CA THR A 91 0.76 -15.03 -4.62
C THR A 91 0.81 -13.56 -5.01
N ILE A 92 1.34 -12.74 -4.13
CA ILE A 92 1.34 -11.30 -4.35
C ILE A 92 2.66 -10.90 -4.98
N HIS A 93 2.59 -10.29 -6.15
CA HIS A 93 3.79 -9.86 -6.86
C HIS A 93 4.16 -8.44 -6.56
N GLY A 94 3.19 -7.59 -6.30
CA GLY A 94 3.50 -6.21 -6.03
C GLY A 94 2.29 -5.43 -5.60
N VAL A 95 2.58 -4.27 -5.03
CA VAL A 95 1.57 -3.32 -4.62
C VAL A 95 1.98 -1.97 -5.15
N ARG A 96 1.07 -1.28 -5.82
CA ARG A 96 1.35 0.04 -6.37
C ARG A 96 0.28 1.02 -5.93
N PHE A 97 0.66 2.26 -5.85
CA PHE A 97 -0.25 3.33 -5.51
C PHE A 97 -0.50 4.16 -6.75
N LEU A 98 -1.76 4.26 -7.15
CA LEU A 98 -2.15 4.91 -8.38
C LEU A 98 -2.90 6.19 -8.08
N GLY A 99 -2.68 7.21 -8.89
CA GLY A 99 -3.37 8.45 -8.72
C GLY A 99 -2.80 9.27 -7.60
N GLY A 100 -3.65 9.86 -6.83
CA GLY A 100 -3.19 10.74 -5.78
C GLY A 100 -2.63 12.01 -6.36
N ASP A 101 -1.78 12.63 -5.57
CA ASP A 101 -1.24 13.93 -5.96
C ASP A 101 0.15 13.87 -6.51
N ASN A 102 0.69 12.72 -6.64
CA ASN A 102 2.07 12.61 -7.03
C ASN A 102 2.20 12.75 -8.53
N PRO A 103 2.84 13.77 -9.01
CA PRO A 103 2.96 13.98 -10.44
C PRO A 103 3.94 13.04 -11.10
N CYS A 104 4.73 12.40 -10.37
CA CYS A 104 5.72 11.52 -11.01
C CYS A 104 5.15 10.23 -11.47
#